data_5ae60f80c811d187a2a82f4972771dc8
#
_entry.id   5ae60f80c811d187a2a82f4972771dc8
#
_cell.length_a   1.000
_cell.length_b   1.000
_cell.length_c   1.000
_cell.angle_alpha   90.00
_cell.angle_beta   90.00
_cell.angle_gamma   90.00
#
_symmetry.space_group_name_H-M   'P 1'
#
loop_
_entity.id
_entity.type
_entity.pdbx_description
1 polymer ?
#
loop_
_entity_poly.entity_id
_entity_poly.type
_entity_poly.pdbx_seq_one_letter_code
_entity_poly.pdbx_strand_id
1 'polypeptide(L)'
;MILADYFRSEHDTAWDIAISSGVRHGVIRLPEDGKFDYADKSHWDTLVKKFTDFGVTPVAIEPMPNELHDHIKIGDGKRDESIKRVISMFPHMRSHGINTICFNFMAHIGWLRTADSIEERGGAKVTGFDLEDFKPIDKRITKEQLWDNYEYFIKAVIPYAEK
;
A
#
# COMPACT_ATOMS: atom_id res chain seq x y z
N MET A 1 -11.41 0.65 -20.48
CA MET A 1 -11.14 -0.12 -19.25
C MET A 1 -9.72 -0.68 -19.38
N ILE A 2 -8.87 -0.53 -18.35
CA ILE A 2 -7.51 -1.09 -18.31
C ILE A 2 -7.56 -2.33 -17.43
N LEU A 3 -7.06 -3.47 -17.92
CA LEU A 3 -6.83 -4.67 -17.12
C LEU A 3 -5.47 -4.53 -16.45
N ALA A 4 -5.44 -4.56 -15.12
CA ALA A 4 -4.23 -4.52 -14.32
C ALA A 4 -4.22 -5.68 -13.33
N ASP A 5 -3.04 -6.11 -12.93
CA ASP A 5 -2.84 -7.09 -11.87
C ASP A 5 -1.95 -6.51 -10.77
N TYR A 6 -1.89 -7.19 -9.64
CA TYR A 6 -1.07 -6.78 -8.50
C TYR A 6 0.36 -7.30 -8.63
N PHE A 7 1.32 -6.39 -8.48
CA PHE A 7 2.75 -6.70 -8.57
C PHE A 7 3.48 -6.29 -7.29
N ARG A 8 4.16 -7.23 -6.67
CA ARG A 8 5.09 -6.93 -5.57
C ARG A 8 6.25 -6.09 -6.07
N SER A 9 6.97 -5.44 -5.16
CA SER A 9 8.14 -4.60 -5.50
C SER A 9 9.31 -5.37 -6.10
N GLU A 10 9.39 -6.68 -5.83
CA GLU A 10 10.38 -7.59 -6.39
C GLU A 10 9.71 -8.60 -7.31
N HIS A 11 10.43 -8.96 -8.38
CA HIS A 11 9.98 -9.97 -9.33
C HIS A 11 9.72 -11.31 -8.64
N ASP A 12 8.59 -11.92 -8.94
CA ASP A 12 8.22 -13.26 -8.54
C ASP A 12 7.44 -13.96 -9.65
N THR A 13 7.09 -15.24 -9.46
CA THR A 13 6.36 -16.04 -10.46
C THR A 13 4.99 -15.43 -10.84
N ALA A 14 4.38 -14.62 -9.96
CA ALA A 14 3.13 -13.94 -10.29
C ALA A 14 3.30 -12.92 -11.42
N TRP A 15 4.46 -12.27 -11.51
CA TRP A 15 4.79 -11.37 -12.62
C TRP A 15 4.81 -12.13 -13.96
N ASP A 16 5.45 -13.31 -13.99
CA ASP A 16 5.54 -14.14 -15.20
C ASP A 16 4.16 -14.61 -15.65
N ILE A 17 3.31 -15.00 -14.68
CA ILE A 17 1.92 -15.44 -14.96
C ILE A 17 1.10 -14.27 -15.53
N ALA A 18 1.18 -13.08 -14.91
CA ALA A 18 0.45 -11.91 -15.37
C ALA A 18 0.83 -11.55 -16.82
N ILE A 19 2.13 -11.47 -17.11
CA ILE A 19 2.63 -11.13 -18.44
C ILE A 19 2.25 -12.18 -19.48
N SER A 20 2.37 -13.49 -19.16
CA SER A 20 1.98 -14.56 -20.06
C SER A 20 0.48 -14.58 -20.33
N SER A 21 -0.31 -14.10 -19.38
CA SER A 21 -1.77 -13.92 -19.52
C SER A 21 -2.17 -12.63 -20.27
N GLY A 22 -1.20 -11.84 -20.73
CA GLY A 22 -1.46 -10.63 -21.51
C GLY A 22 -1.66 -9.35 -20.69
N VAL A 23 -1.47 -9.39 -19.36
CA VAL A 23 -1.53 -8.19 -18.51
C VAL A 23 -0.32 -7.30 -18.78
N ARG A 24 -0.53 -5.99 -18.91
CA ARG A 24 0.52 -4.99 -19.19
C ARG A 24 0.47 -3.79 -18.26
N HIS A 25 -0.47 -3.77 -17.33
CA HIS A 25 -0.58 -2.67 -16.35
C HIS A 25 -0.53 -3.24 -14.94
N GLY A 26 0.13 -2.50 -14.04
CA GLY A 26 0.39 -2.96 -12.68
C GLY A 26 -0.21 -2.05 -11.62
N VAL A 27 -0.92 -2.64 -10.67
CA VAL A 27 -1.11 -2.12 -9.33
C VAL A 27 0.11 -2.56 -8.54
N ILE A 28 1.02 -1.63 -8.22
CA ILE A 28 2.32 -1.99 -7.69
C ILE A 28 2.43 -1.76 -6.19
N ARG A 29 3.20 -2.62 -5.52
CA ARG A 29 3.63 -2.39 -4.14
C ARG A 29 4.93 -1.62 -4.12
N LEU A 30 5.01 -0.62 -3.24
CA LEU A 30 6.28 0.07 -2.97
C LEU A 30 7.21 -0.81 -2.12
N PRO A 31 8.54 -0.65 -2.24
CA PRO A 31 9.48 -1.31 -1.34
C PRO A 31 9.25 -0.89 0.11
N GLU A 32 9.33 -1.86 1.03
CA GLU A 32 9.20 -1.64 2.48
C GLU A 32 10.47 -2.14 3.22
N ASP A 33 11.62 -2.01 2.56
CA ASP A 33 12.93 -2.46 3.07
C ASP A 33 13.65 -1.39 3.91
N GLY A 34 13.01 -0.25 4.15
CA GLY A 34 13.57 0.89 4.88
C GLY A 34 14.64 1.69 4.12
N LYS A 35 14.90 1.34 2.85
CA LYS A 35 15.89 2.02 2.00
C LYS A 35 15.25 2.91 0.94
N PHE A 36 13.98 2.66 0.62
CA PHE A 36 13.25 3.44 -0.37
C PHE A 36 12.87 4.80 0.23
N ASP A 37 13.47 5.86 -0.31
CA ASP A 37 13.09 7.24 0.04
C ASP A 37 11.98 7.72 -0.89
N TYR A 38 10.81 7.97 -0.32
CA TYR A 38 9.62 8.39 -1.04
C TYR A 38 9.73 9.78 -1.66
N ALA A 39 10.69 10.60 -1.20
CA ALA A 39 10.96 11.94 -1.73
C ALA A 39 12.07 11.95 -2.79
N ASP A 40 12.80 10.84 -2.98
CA ASP A 40 13.92 10.78 -3.92
C ASP A 40 13.47 10.29 -5.30
N LYS A 41 13.56 11.18 -6.29
CA LYS A 41 13.21 10.88 -7.67
C LYS A 41 13.96 9.66 -8.23
N SER A 42 15.23 9.48 -7.87
CA SER A 42 16.05 8.39 -8.43
C SER A 42 15.56 7.01 -7.97
N HIS A 43 15.01 6.93 -6.76
CA HIS A 43 14.40 5.71 -6.25
C HIS A 43 13.12 5.36 -7.02
N TRP A 44 12.30 6.37 -7.36
CA TRP A 44 11.12 6.19 -8.20
C TRP A 44 11.47 5.80 -9.63
N ASP A 45 12.46 6.48 -10.24
CA ASP A 45 12.93 6.15 -11.58
C ASP A 45 13.42 4.70 -11.65
N THR A 46 14.18 4.25 -10.66
CA THR A 46 14.69 2.88 -10.57
C THR A 46 13.55 1.87 -10.39
N LEU A 47 12.61 2.16 -9.49
CA LEU A 47 11.46 1.28 -9.24
C LEU A 47 10.60 1.14 -10.50
N VAL A 48 10.18 2.25 -11.10
CA VAL A 48 9.32 2.23 -12.28
C VAL A 48 10.03 1.59 -13.47
N LYS A 49 11.34 1.85 -13.64
CA LYS A 49 12.14 1.20 -14.68
C LYS A 49 12.15 -0.33 -14.55
N LYS A 50 12.23 -0.88 -13.33
CA LYS A 50 12.15 -2.33 -13.10
C LYS A 50 10.86 -2.91 -13.70
N PHE A 51 9.70 -2.28 -13.46
CA PHE A 51 8.43 -2.73 -14.03
C PHE A 51 8.36 -2.56 -15.54
N THR A 52 8.78 -1.40 -16.05
CA THR A 52 8.70 -1.12 -17.49
C THR A 52 9.66 -1.98 -18.30
N ASP A 53 10.85 -2.29 -17.80
CA ASP A 53 11.78 -3.23 -18.44
C ASP A 53 11.17 -4.65 -18.51
N PHE A 54 10.31 -5.02 -17.56
CA PHE A 54 9.58 -6.29 -17.59
C PHE A 54 8.31 -6.25 -18.45
N GLY A 55 7.94 -5.09 -18.99
CA GLY A 55 6.77 -4.90 -19.84
C GLY A 55 5.48 -4.56 -19.07
N VAL A 56 5.59 -4.06 -17.85
CA VAL A 56 4.48 -3.62 -16.99
C VAL A 56 4.50 -2.12 -16.83
N THR A 57 3.38 -1.45 -17.12
CA THR A 57 3.18 -0.03 -16.86
C THR A 57 2.50 0.14 -15.50
N PRO A 58 3.16 0.70 -14.47
CA PRO A 58 2.51 1.00 -13.21
C PRO A 58 1.39 2.03 -13.37
N VAL A 59 0.21 1.78 -12.80
CA VAL A 59 -0.95 2.69 -12.89
C VAL A 59 -1.51 3.07 -11.52
N ALA A 60 -1.25 2.24 -10.51
CA ALA A 60 -1.70 2.49 -9.14
C ALA A 60 -0.69 1.91 -8.13
N ILE A 61 -0.72 2.45 -6.92
CA ILE A 61 0.01 1.95 -5.76
C ILE A 61 -0.97 1.29 -4.80
N GLU A 62 -0.68 0.06 -4.36
CA GLU A 62 -1.45 -0.66 -3.34
C GLU A 62 -0.58 -1.69 -2.61
N PRO A 63 -0.62 -1.70 -1.28
CA PRO A 63 -1.13 -0.64 -0.42
C PRO A 63 -0.13 0.52 -0.28
N MET A 64 -0.61 1.68 0.13
CA MET A 64 0.29 2.69 0.70
C MET A 64 0.99 2.06 1.92
N PRO A 65 2.34 2.09 2.01
CA PRO A 65 3.07 1.47 3.11
C PRO A 65 2.60 1.94 4.49
N ASN A 66 2.43 1.00 5.42
CA ASN A 66 1.93 1.32 6.76
C ASN A 66 2.82 2.33 7.49
N GLU A 67 4.13 2.24 7.32
CA GLU A 67 5.09 3.19 7.93
C GLU A 67 4.84 4.66 7.53
N LEU A 68 4.18 4.90 6.40
CA LEU A 68 3.82 6.25 5.97
C LEU A 68 2.58 6.78 6.69
N HIS A 69 1.66 5.92 7.12
CA HIS A 69 0.37 6.41 7.61
C HIS A 69 -0.09 5.84 8.95
N ASP A 70 0.69 5.01 9.62
CA ASP A 70 0.33 4.50 10.95
C ASP A 70 0.21 5.62 11.99
N HIS A 71 1.12 6.59 11.98
CA HIS A 71 1.04 7.79 12.85
C HIS A 71 -0.15 8.67 12.50
N ILE A 72 -0.56 8.69 11.24
CA ILE A 72 -1.74 9.44 10.77
C ILE A 72 -3.01 8.80 11.32
N LYS A 73 -3.13 7.47 11.23
CA LYS A 73 -4.30 6.72 11.69
C LYS A 73 -4.56 6.91 13.18
N ILE A 74 -3.51 6.93 14.01
CA ILE A 74 -3.65 7.11 15.46
C ILE A 74 -3.63 8.57 15.91
N GLY A 75 -3.23 9.50 15.04
CA GLY A 75 -3.24 10.94 15.31
C GLY A 75 -2.20 11.37 16.34
N ASP A 76 -1.04 10.72 16.40
CA ASP A 76 0.01 11.05 17.36
C ASP A 76 0.91 12.22 16.92
N GLY A 77 1.93 12.53 17.72
CA GLY A 77 2.83 13.67 17.49
C GLY A 77 3.67 13.60 16.21
N LYS A 78 3.69 12.45 15.50
CA LYS A 78 4.39 12.28 14.22
C LYS A 78 3.46 12.36 13.00
N ARG A 79 2.16 12.61 13.24
CA ARG A 79 1.14 12.66 12.18
C ARG A 79 1.52 13.59 11.04
N ASP A 80 1.91 14.82 11.36
CA ASP A 80 2.18 15.85 10.34
C ASP A 80 3.46 15.58 9.55
N GLU A 81 4.46 14.95 10.17
CA GLU A 81 5.65 14.46 9.48
C GLU A 81 5.28 13.35 8.49
N SER A 82 4.46 12.41 8.93
CA SER A 82 3.96 11.32 8.07
C SER A 82 3.14 11.86 6.88
N ILE A 83 2.29 12.85 7.10
CA ILE A 83 1.54 13.54 6.02
C ILE A 83 2.50 14.16 5.00
N LYS A 84 3.55 14.84 5.45
CA LYS A 84 4.56 15.42 4.53
C LYS A 84 5.25 14.35 3.70
N ARG A 85 5.56 13.20 4.28
CA ARG A 85 6.14 12.05 3.55
C ARG A 85 5.18 11.52 2.48
N VAL A 86 3.88 11.41 2.79
CA VAL A 86 2.87 11.02 1.79
C VAL A 86 2.80 12.05 0.66
N ILE A 87 2.74 13.34 0.99
CA ILE A 87 2.68 14.41 -0.02
C ILE A 87 3.91 14.41 -0.92
N SER A 88 5.10 14.08 -0.40
CA SER A 88 6.33 14.04 -1.19
C SER A 88 6.32 12.98 -2.30
N MET A 89 5.45 11.98 -2.22
CA MET A 89 5.28 10.96 -3.26
C MET A 89 4.59 11.50 -4.52
N PHE A 90 3.64 12.42 -4.38
CA PHE A 90 2.72 12.79 -5.46
C PHE A 90 3.40 13.34 -6.73
N PRO A 91 4.44 14.23 -6.64
CA PRO A 91 5.16 14.66 -7.84
C PRO A 91 5.82 13.51 -8.59
N HIS A 92 6.31 12.50 -7.87
CA HIS A 92 6.96 11.33 -8.48
C HIS A 92 5.94 10.39 -9.10
N MET A 93 4.82 10.11 -8.40
CA MET A 93 3.70 9.36 -8.96
C MET A 93 3.22 10.00 -10.27
N ARG A 94 2.99 11.31 -10.24
CA ARG A 94 2.56 12.06 -11.42
C ARG A 94 3.55 11.97 -12.56
N SER A 95 4.86 12.14 -12.31
CA SER A 95 5.89 12.09 -13.34
C SER A 95 5.98 10.73 -14.04
N HIS A 96 5.50 9.67 -13.40
CA HIS A 96 5.45 8.32 -13.93
C HIS A 96 4.04 7.88 -14.37
N GLY A 97 3.05 8.77 -14.37
CA GLY A 97 1.67 8.47 -14.79
C GLY A 97 0.89 7.60 -13.81
N ILE A 98 1.33 7.49 -12.55
CA ILE A 98 0.64 6.75 -11.50
C ILE A 98 -0.37 7.70 -10.84
N ASN A 99 -1.65 7.51 -11.12
CA ASN A 99 -2.70 8.45 -10.73
C ASN A 99 -3.58 7.96 -9.57
N THR A 100 -3.28 6.80 -9.03
CA THR A 100 -4.08 6.18 -7.98
C THR A 100 -3.19 5.66 -6.86
N ILE A 101 -3.60 5.92 -5.62
CA ILE A 101 -3.02 5.30 -4.43
C ILE A 101 -4.13 4.73 -3.58
N CYS A 102 -4.03 3.44 -3.26
CA CYS A 102 -4.96 2.74 -2.39
C CYS A 102 -4.36 2.62 -0.98
N PHE A 103 -5.17 2.86 0.02
CA PHE A 103 -4.76 2.74 1.41
C PHE A 103 -5.92 2.28 2.29
N ASN A 104 -5.57 1.69 3.43
CA ASN A 104 -6.52 1.40 4.49
C ASN A 104 -6.41 2.46 5.60
N PHE A 105 -7.45 2.58 6.41
CA PHE A 105 -7.43 3.46 7.59
C PHE A 105 -7.76 2.67 8.86
N MET A 106 -7.09 1.52 9.03
CA MET A 106 -7.21 0.63 10.19
C MET A 106 -6.10 0.96 11.19
N ALA A 107 -6.45 1.52 12.35
CA ALA A 107 -5.50 1.84 13.40
C ALA A 107 -5.21 0.61 14.27
N HIS A 108 -3.94 0.42 14.64
CA HIS A 108 -3.42 -0.63 15.53
C HIS A 108 -3.51 -2.07 15.01
N ILE A 109 -4.53 -2.42 14.29
CA ILE A 109 -4.70 -3.71 13.61
C ILE A 109 -5.02 -3.49 12.14
N GLY A 110 -4.45 -4.36 11.30
CA GLY A 110 -4.77 -4.44 9.88
C GLY A 110 -5.63 -5.69 9.60
N TRP A 111 -5.33 -6.36 8.50
CA TRP A 111 -5.95 -7.64 8.13
C TRP A 111 -5.51 -8.73 9.10
N LEU A 112 -6.31 -8.97 10.14
CA LEU A 112 -6.01 -9.97 11.16
C LEU A 112 -6.37 -11.37 10.68
N ARG A 113 -5.47 -12.32 10.95
CA ARG A 113 -5.70 -13.75 10.79
C ARG A 113 -5.25 -14.44 12.07
N THR A 114 -5.95 -15.51 12.46
CA THR A 114 -5.55 -16.39 13.58
C THR A 114 -4.79 -17.61 13.08
N ALA A 115 -4.96 -17.94 11.78
CA ALA A 115 -4.19 -18.95 11.09
C ALA A 115 -3.85 -18.49 9.66
N ASP A 116 -2.65 -18.80 9.18
CA ASP A 116 -2.13 -18.38 7.88
C ASP A 116 -1.79 -19.54 6.93
N SER A 117 -2.04 -20.79 7.37
CA SER A 117 -1.67 -22.01 6.63
C SER A 117 -2.64 -23.16 6.88
N ILE A 118 -3.93 -22.92 6.68
CA ILE A 118 -4.96 -23.98 6.78
C ILE A 118 -4.93 -24.77 5.47
N GLU A 119 -4.88 -26.10 5.59
CA GLU A 119 -4.91 -26.97 4.39
C GLU A 119 -6.30 -27.05 3.80
N GLU A 120 -6.36 -26.86 2.48
CA GLU A 120 -7.56 -26.94 1.68
C GLU A 120 -7.39 -27.95 0.55
N ARG A 121 -8.51 -28.17 -0.19
CA ARG A 121 -8.55 -29.11 -1.28
C ARG A 121 -7.41 -28.89 -2.29
N GLY A 122 -6.78 -29.98 -2.73
CA GLY A 122 -5.69 -29.95 -3.70
C GLY A 122 -4.35 -29.48 -3.14
N GLY A 123 -4.18 -29.42 -1.81
CA GLY A 123 -2.95 -28.98 -1.17
C GLY A 123 -2.79 -27.46 -1.10
N ALA A 124 -3.84 -26.70 -1.42
CA ALA A 124 -3.83 -25.25 -1.26
C ALA A 124 -3.70 -24.86 0.22
N LYS A 125 -3.10 -23.69 0.45
CA LYS A 125 -3.03 -23.09 1.78
C LYS A 125 -3.85 -21.81 1.79
N VAL A 126 -4.72 -21.66 2.78
CA VAL A 126 -5.56 -20.48 2.97
C VAL A 126 -5.37 -19.89 4.36
N THR A 127 -5.76 -18.63 4.51
CA THR A 127 -5.79 -17.98 5.81
C THR A 127 -7.18 -18.05 6.42
N GLY A 128 -7.25 -18.04 7.75
CA GLY A 128 -8.51 -18.07 8.49
C GLY A 128 -8.50 -17.14 9.70
N PHE A 129 -9.68 -16.85 10.18
CA PHE A 129 -9.87 -16.13 11.44
C PHE A 129 -10.87 -16.89 12.31
N ASP A 130 -10.46 -17.21 13.54
CA ASP A 130 -11.31 -17.75 14.58
C ASP A 130 -11.30 -16.79 15.79
N LEU A 131 -12.49 -16.40 16.24
CA LEU A 131 -12.62 -15.47 17.36
C LEU A 131 -12.11 -16.06 18.69
N GLU A 132 -12.19 -17.39 18.85
CA GLU A 132 -11.71 -18.09 20.06
C GLU A 132 -10.17 -18.03 20.16
N ASP A 133 -9.49 -18.04 19.04
CA ASP A 133 -8.02 -17.93 18.96
C ASP A 133 -7.52 -16.48 18.98
N PHE A 134 -8.43 -15.53 18.86
CA PHE A 134 -8.07 -14.12 18.81
C PHE A 134 -7.60 -13.60 20.17
N LYS A 135 -6.38 -13.07 20.19
CA LYS A 135 -5.82 -12.37 21.34
C LYS A 135 -6.05 -10.86 21.17
N PRO A 136 -6.94 -10.25 21.99
CA PRO A 136 -7.18 -8.82 21.92
C PRO A 136 -5.89 -8.02 22.13
N ILE A 137 -5.72 -6.95 21.39
CA ILE A 137 -4.65 -5.97 21.62
C ILE A 137 -5.13 -4.93 22.63
N ASP A 138 -4.21 -4.45 23.46
CA ASP A 138 -4.52 -3.47 24.52
C ASP A 138 -4.49 -2.00 24.01
N LYS A 139 -4.45 -1.82 22.69
CA LYS A 139 -4.48 -0.49 22.05
C LYS A 139 -5.86 -0.24 21.48
N ARG A 140 -6.44 0.90 21.81
CA ARG A 140 -7.78 1.28 21.36
C ARG A 140 -7.78 2.68 20.79
N ILE A 141 -8.66 2.90 19.83
CA ILE A 141 -9.02 4.21 19.27
C ILE A 141 -10.55 4.22 19.11
N THR A 142 -11.21 5.32 19.42
CA THR A 142 -12.65 5.41 19.20
C THR A 142 -12.96 5.61 17.71
N LYS A 143 -14.18 5.31 17.33
CA LYS A 143 -14.66 5.55 15.96
C LYS A 143 -14.55 7.04 15.59
N GLU A 144 -14.92 7.91 16.52
CA GLU A 144 -14.88 9.36 16.36
C GLU A 144 -13.43 9.85 16.14
N GLN A 145 -12.51 9.43 16.99
CA GLN A 145 -11.09 9.75 16.82
C GLN A 145 -10.52 9.27 15.47
N LEU A 146 -10.93 8.08 15.04
CA LEU A 146 -10.48 7.55 13.76
C LEU A 146 -11.01 8.37 12.59
N TRP A 147 -12.29 8.81 12.64
CA TRP A 147 -12.87 9.69 11.64
C TRP A 147 -12.24 11.08 11.63
N ASP A 148 -11.96 11.67 12.78
CA ASP A 148 -11.28 12.96 12.90
C ASP A 148 -9.86 12.89 12.28
N ASN A 149 -9.12 11.81 12.56
CA ASN A 149 -7.80 11.59 11.98
C ASN A 149 -7.86 11.40 10.46
N TYR A 150 -8.86 10.68 9.98
CA TYR A 150 -9.07 10.48 8.55
C TYR A 150 -9.40 11.80 7.85
N GLU A 151 -10.33 12.58 8.39
CA GLU A 151 -10.72 13.88 7.85
C GLU A 151 -9.51 14.84 7.82
N TYR A 152 -8.73 14.88 8.90
CA TYR A 152 -7.52 15.67 8.96
C TYR A 152 -6.53 15.31 7.87
N PHE A 153 -6.30 14.01 7.67
CA PHE A 153 -5.42 13.50 6.64
C PHE A 153 -5.90 13.89 5.24
N ILE A 154 -7.15 13.61 4.92
CA ILE A 154 -7.72 13.89 3.60
C ILE A 154 -7.68 15.38 3.28
N LYS A 155 -8.06 16.25 4.22
CA LYS A 155 -7.97 17.71 4.04
C LYS A 155 -6.55 18.19 3.79
N ALA A 156 -5.56 17.56 4.40
CA ALA A 156 -4.15 17.92 4.22
C ALA A 156 -3.59 17.48 2.86
N VAL A 157 -4.00 16.33 2.32
CA VAL A 157 -3.39 15.75 1.10
C VAL A 157 -4.10 16.15 -0.19
N ILE A 158 -5.43 16.35 -0.18
CA ILE A 158 -6.22 16.69 -1.39
C ILE A 158 -5.62 17.84 -2.19
N PRO A 159 -5.23 19.00 -1.60
CA PRO A 159 -4.71 20.13 -2.39
C PRO A 159 -3.42 19.81 -3.17
N TYR A 160 -2.74 18.74 -2.82
CA TYR A 160 -1.54 18.27 -3.50
C TYR A 160 -1.84 17.15 -4.48
N ALA A 161 -2.83 16.31 -4.18
CA ALA A 161 -3.26 15.22 -5.05
C ALA A 161 -3.99 15.72 -6.32
N GLU A 162 -4.58 16.91 -6.28
CA GLU A 162 -5.27 17.54 -7.42
C GLU A 162 -4.32 18.23 -8.41
N LYS A 163 -3.04 18.36 -8.09
CA LYS A 163 -2.02 19.02 -8.93
C LYS A 163 -1.31 18.03 -9.85
#